data_d9c6fddf7e1334fc8d40eb7eddc40531
#
_entry.id   d9c6fddf7e1334fc8d40eb7eddc40531
#
_cell.length_a   1.000
_cell.length_b   1.000
_cell.length_c   1.000
_cell.angle_alpha   90.00
_cell.angle_beta   90.00
_cell.angle_gamma   90.00
#
_symmetry.space_group_name_H-M   'P 1'
#
loop_
_entity.id
_entity.type
_entity.pdbx_description
1 polymer ?
#
loop_
_entity_poly.entity_id
_entity_poly.type
_entity_poly.pdbx_seq_one_letter_code
_entity_poly.pdbx_strand_id
1 'polypeptide(L)'
;MTFVYVTHDQEEALTMSDRIAVFNQGRIEQVDTPAVMYEHPATAFVAGFIGTSNIIDRDGRTFTVRPEKIRVLPAEGSEGEPGTIRAAVYVGPFTKLVVALDRGGELTVVEQNLETSSSDVHEMEGRRVRLRWSQDVEFVVKEET
;
A
#
# COMPACT_ATOMS: atom_id res chain seq x y z
N MET A 1 -13.36 -31.25 5.53
CA MET A 1 -13.33 -31.34 4.06
C MET A 1 -12.53 -30.17 3.50
N THR A 2 -11.67 -30.42 2.52
CA THR A 2 -10.83 -29.41 1.92
C THR A 2 -11.41 -29.00 0.56
N PHE A 3 -11.53 -27.68 0.36
CA PHE A 3 -11.96 -27.12 -0.92
C PHE A 3 -10.81 -26.33 -1.53
N VAL A 4 -10.63 -26.44 -2.85
CA VAL A 4 -9.72 -25.61 -3.61
C VAL A 4 -10.58 -24.72 -4.51
N TYR A 5 -10.40 -23.40 -4.37
CA TYR A 5 -11.16 -22.41 -5.10
C TYR A 5 -10.20 -21.54 -5.93
N VAL A 6 -10.41 -21.52 -7.25
CA VAL A 6 -9.59 -20.73 -8.16
C VAL A 6 -10.34 -19.45 -8.49
N THR A 7 -9.72 -18.31 -8.20
CA THR A 7 -10.34 -17.00 -8.44
C THR A 7 -9.28 -16.00 -8.87
N HIS A 8 -9.71 -14.98 -9.60
CA HIS A 8 -8.90 -13.77 -9.85
C HIS A 8 -9.40 -12.59 -9.02
N ASP A 9 -10.39 -12.80 -8.16
CA ASP A 9 -10.90 -11.79 -7.24
C ASP A 9 -10.14 -11.90 -5.92
N GLN A 10 -9.28 -10.91 -5.66
CA GLN A 10 -8.40 -10.88 -4.49
C GLN A 10 -9.17 -10.75 -3.18
N GLU A 11 -10.23 -9.93 -3.20
CA GLU A 11 -11.04 -9.72 -2.01
C GLU A 11 -11.74 -11.02 -1.58
N GLU A 12 -12.27 -11.77 -2.54
CA GLU A 12 -12.84 -13.10 -2.30
C GLU A 12 -11.81 -14.03 -1.66
N ALA A 13 -10.60 -14.09 -2.24
CA ALA A 13 -9.54 -14.94 -1.72
C ALA A 13 -9.18 -14.58 -0.29
N LEU A 14 -9.06 -13.28 0.01
CA LEU A 14 -8.69 -12.80 1.35
C LEU A 14 -9.75 -13.09 2.40
N THR A 15 -11.02 -13.06 2.02
CA THR A 15 -12.14 -13.21 2.97
C THR A 15 -12.59 -14.66 3.18
N MET A 16 -12.44 -15.53 2.19
CA MET A 16 -13.01 -16.86 2.20
C MET A 16 -12.01 -17.98 2.45
N SER A 17 -10.74 -17.72 2.34
CA SER A 17 -9.72 -18.76 2.33
C SER A 17 -8.97 -18.87 3.65
N ASP A 18 -8.60 -20.09 4.02
CA ASP A 18 -7.69 -20.35 5.14
C ASP A 18 -6.24 -20.12 4.69
N ARG A 19 -5.94 -20.45 3.44
CA ARG A 19 -4.64 -20.27 2.82
C ARG A 19 -4.83 -19.83 1.37
N ILE A 20 -3.91 -18.99 0.91
CA ILE A 20 -3.93 -18.48 -0.46
C ILE A 20 -2.62 -18.87 -1.15
N ALA A 21 -2.73 -19.34 -2.39
CA ALA A 21 -1.57 -19.55 -3.25
C ALA A 21 -1.66 -18.56 -4.41
N VAL A 22 -0.60 -17.80 -4.61
CA VAL A 22 -0.51 -16.85 -5.73
C VAL A 22 0.36 -17.46 -6.83
N PHE A 23 -0.21 -17.56 -8.02
CA PHE A 23 0.45 -18.10 -9.19
C PHE A 23 0.92 -16.99 -10.12
N ASN A 24 2.09 -17.19 -10.71
CA ASN A 24 2.62 -16.31 -11.74
C ASN A 24 3.40 -17.16 -12.75
N GLN A 25 2.95 -17.14 -14.00
CA GLN A 25 3.60 -17.86 -15.10
C GLN A 25 3.84 -19.35 -14.78
N GLY A 26 2.83 -20.02 -14.25
CA GLY A 26 2.90 -21.44 -13.93
C GLY A 26 3.67 -21.80 -12.67
N ARG A 27 4.11 -20.81 -11.90
CA ARG A 27 4.84 -21.01 -10.65
C ARG A 27 4.06 -20.43 -9.48
N ILE A 28 4.22 -21.06 -8.32
CA ILE A 28 3.67 -20.54 -7.08
C ILE A 28 4.67 -19.52 -6.52
N GLU A 29 4.24 -18.26 -6.44
CA GLU A 29 5.03 -17.17 -5.87
C GLU A 29 5.04 -17.22 -4.35
N GLN A 30 3.88 -17.53 -3.76
CA GLN A 30 3.73 -17.57 -2.30
C GLN A 30 2.48 -18.39 -1.94
N VAL A 31 2.58 -19.11 -0.82
CA VAL A 31 1.43 -19.77 -0.18
C VAL A 31 1.42 -19.39 1.29
N ASP A 32 0.38 -18.70 1.73
CA ASP A 32 0.28 -18.25 3.12
C ASP A 32 -1.18 -18.01 3.52
N THR A 33 -1.36 -17.71 4.81
CA THR A 33 -2.66 -17.23 5.30
C THR A 33 -2.98 -15.88 4.69
N PRO A 34 -4.26 -15.47 4.65
CA PRO A 34 -4.63 -14.15 4.12
C PRO A 34 -3.87 -12.99 4.78
N ALA A 35 -3.72 -13.01 6.10
CA ALA A 35 -3.03 -11.95 6.82
C ALA A 35 -1.57 -11.84 6.41
N VAL A 36 -0.85 -12.95 6.36
CA VAL A 36 0.56 -12.97 5.96
C VAL A 36 0.71 -12.58 4.49
N MET A 37 -0.17 -13.07 3.63
CA MET A 37 -0.15 -12.73 2.20
C MET A 37 -0.27 -11.22 1.98
N TYR A 38 -1.14 -10.57 2.74
CA TYR A 38 -1.37 -9.13 2.64
C TYR A 38 -0.26 -8.31 3.30
N GLU A 39 0.12 -8.68 4.53
CA GLU A 39 1.07 -7.90 5.33
C GLU A 39 2.53 -8.17 4.98
N HIS A 40 2.84 -9.41 4.58
CA HIS A 40 4.21 -9.85 4.29
C HIS A 40 4.33 -10.49 2.92
N PRO A 41 4.06 -9.73 1.82
CA PRO A 41 4.22 -10.29 0.48
C PRO A 41 5.68 -10.65 0.23
N ALA A 42 5.92 -11.85 -0.30
CA ALA A 42 7.26 -12.36 -0.51
C ALA A 42 7.98 -11.67 -1.67
N THR A 43 7.22 -11.22 -2.67
CA THR A 43 7.78 -10.57 -3.87
C THR A 43 7.00 -9.32 -4.22
N ALA A 44 7.60 -8.48 -5.07
CA ALA A 44 6.91 -7.30 -5.59
C ALA A 44 5.65 -7.67 -6.38
N PHE A 45 5.69 -8.81 -7.10
CA PHE A 45 4.54 -9.33 -7.82
C PHE A 45 3.36 -9.59 -6.87
N VAL A 46 3.61 -10.31 -5.77
CA VAL A 46 2.56 -10.61 -4.78
C VAL A 46 2.04 -9.33 -4.14
N ALA A 47 2.94 -8.40 -3.80
CA ALA A 47 2.56 -7.12 -3.20
C ALA A 47 1.63 -6.31 -4.09
N GLY A 48 1.91 -6.27 -5.39
CA GLY A 48 1.08 -5.57 -6.37
C GLY A 48 -0.18 -6.33 -6.75
N PHE A 49 -0.14 -7.66 -6.67
CA PHE A 49 -1.29 -8.51 -7.00
C PHE A 49 -2.32 -8.53 -5.86
N ILE A 50 -1.87 -8.63 -4.61
CA ILE A 50 -2.74 -8.66 -3.43
C ILE A 50 -2.91 -7.23 -2.91
N GLY A 51 -3.85 -6.50 -3.50
CA GLY A 51 -4.16 -5.12 -3.13
C GLY A 51 -3.11 -4.13 -3.62
N THR A 52 -3.27 -2.87 -3.24
CA THR A 52 -2.34 -1.80 -3.59
C THR A 52 -1.20 -1.76 -2.57
N SER A 53 0.03 -1.64 -3.04
CA SER A 53 1.17 -1.48 -2.16
C SER A 53 2.17 -0.49 -2.76
N ASN A 54 2.81 0.28 -1.90
CA ASN A 54 3.92 1.13 -2.30
C ASN A 54 5.19 0.29 -2.31
N ILE A 55 5.91 0.31 -3.42
CA ILE A 55 7.21 -0.35 -3.53
C ILE A 55 8.26 0.75 -3.46
N ILE A 56 9.13 0.68 -2.47
CA ILE A 56 10.08 1.74 -2.15
C ILE A 56 11.50 1.19 -2.18
N ASP A 57 12.37 1.88 -2.92
CA ASP A 57 13.79 1.59 -2.94
C ASP A 57 14.52 2.63 -2.09
N ARG A 58 15.25 2.17 -1.09
CA ARG A 58 16.05 3.02 -0.21
C ARG A 58 17.35 2.29 0.16
N ASP A 59 18.48 2.93 -0.11
CA ASP A 59 19.79 2.45 0.33
C ASP A 59 20.06 0.98 -0.06
N GLY A 60 19.69 0.59 -1.27
CA GLY A 60 19.89 -0.74 -1.79
C GLY A 60 18.89 -1.78 -1.31
N ARG A 61 17.89 -1.36 -0.52
CA ARG A 61 16.77 -2.22 -0.10
C ARG A 61 15.53 -1.87 -0.88
N THR A 62 14.78 -2.91 -1.30
CA THR A 62 13.44 -2.74 -1.84
C THR A 62 12.45 -3.31 -0.83
N PHE A 63 11.50 -2.50 -0.42
CA PHE A 63 10.50 -2.93 0.55
C PHE A 63 9.13 -2.39 0.17
N THR A 64 8.09 -2.95 0.76
CA THR A 64 6.72 -2.51 0.54
C THR A 64 6.15 -1.88 1.80
N VAL A 65 5.27 -0.89 1.61
CA VAL A 65 4.48 -0.29 2.68
C VAL A 65 3.06 -0.12 2.16
N ARG A 66 2.09 -0.66 2.90
CA ARG A 66 0.68 -0.51 2.53
C ARG A 66 0.23 0.93 2.71
N PRO A 67 -0.63 1.45 1.81
CA PRO A 67 -1.05 2.86 1.86
C PRO A 67 -1.66 3.30 3.19
N GLU A 68 -2.41 2.44 3.86
CA GLU A 68 -3.06 2.75 5.14
C GLU A 68 -2.09 2.80 6.32
N LYS A 69 -0.84 2.35 6.12
CA LYS A 69 0.19 2.38 7.16
C LYS A 69 1.02 3.66 7.14
N ILE A 70 0.81 4.51 6.15
CA ILE A 70 1.54 5.78 6.00
C ILE A 70 0.71 6.89 6.63
N ARG A 71 1.34 7.71 7.46
CA ARG A 71 0.70 8.88 8.08
C ARG A 71 1.10 10.15 7.36
N VAL A 72 0.12 11.04 7.20
CA VAL A 72 0.33 12.37 6.64
C VAL A 72 0.51 13.35 7.79
N LEU A 73 1.63 14.07 7.78
CA LEU A 73 2.00 15.04 8.81
C LEU A 73 2.05 16.44 8.20
N PRO A 74 1.90 17.50 9.05
CA PRO A 74 2.05 18.88 8.57
C PRO A 74 3.44 19.12 7.97
N ALA A 75 3.49 19.97 6.95
CA ALA A 75 4.73 20.27 6.23
C ALA A 75 5.77 20.97 7.11
N GLU A 76 5.34 21.69 8.13
CA GLU A 76 6.20 22.47 9.02
C GLU A 76 7.02 21.61 9.98
N GLY A 77 6.67 20.31 10.12
CA GLY A 77 7.40 19.41 10.98
C GLY A 77 8.76 19.02 10.43
N SER A 78 9.52 18.29 11.24
CA SER A 78 10.83 17.75 10.86
C SER A 78 10.82 16.23 10.65
N GLU A 79 9.73 15.58 11.04
CA GLU A 79 9.58 14.13 10.89
C GLU A 79 9.04 13.75 9.52
N GLY A 80 9.46 12.59 9.03
CA GLY A 80 8.97 12.04 7.78
C GLY A 80 9.64 12.64 6.55
N GLU A 81 9.15 12.24 5.39
CA GLU A 81 9.70 12.68 4.10
C GLU A 81 8.78 13.74 3.49
N PRO A 82 9.32 14.90 3.06
CA PRO A 82 8.50 15.95 2.49
C PRO A 82 8.03 15.61 1.08
N GLY A 83 6.85 16.07 0.75
CA GLY A 83 6.25 15.87 -0.57
C GLY A 83 5.08 16.78 -0.81
N THR A 84 4.48 16.66 -2.00
CA THR A 84 3.33 17.43 -2.43
C THR A 84 2.20 16.49 -2.84
N ILE A 85 0.99 16.76 -2.38
CA ILE A 85 -0.19 15.98 -2.78
C ILE A 85 -0.51 16.31 -4.23
N ARG A 86 -0.42 15.32 -5.11
CA ARG A 86 -0.72 15.49 -6.53
C ARG A 86 -2.16 15.18 -6.89
N ALA A 87 -2.76 14.24 -6.18
CA ALA A 87 -4.13 13.83 -6.43
C ALA A 87 -4.78 13.40 -5.12
N ALA A 88 -6.07 13.67 -4.99
CA ALA A 88 -6.86 13.27 -3.84
C ALA A 88 -8.21 12.78 -4.32
N VAL A 89 -8.59 11.56 -3.93
CA VAL A 89 -9.85 10.93 -4.34
C VAL A 89 -10.64 10.53 -3.11
N TYR A 90 -11.83 11.09 -2.98
CA TYR A 90 -12.77 10.73 -1.92
C TYR A 90 -13.50 9.43 -2.29
N VAL A 91 -13.37 8.43 -1.41
CA VAL A 91 -13.94 7.09 -1.65
C VAL A 91 -15.01 6.73 -0.60
N GLY A 92 -15.54 7.71 0.10
CA GLY A 92 -16.51 7.51 1.17
C GLY A 92 -15.85 7.32 2.52
N PRO A 93 -15.60 6.07 2.99
CA PRO A 93 -14.97 5.86 4.30
C PRO A 93 -13.53 6.36 4.39
N PHE A 94 -12.87 6.54 3.27
CA PHE A 94 -11.47 6.97 3.23
C PHE A 94 -11.19 7.86 2.04
N THR A 95 -10.06 8.56 2.09
CA THR A 95 -9.53 9.37 0.98
C THR A 95 -8.20 8.76 0.54
N LYS A 96 -8.05 8.58 -0.76
CA LYS A 96 -6.82 8.10 -1.38
C LYS A 96 -6.01 9.29 -1.87
N LEU A 97 -4.77 9.40 -1.41
CA LEU A 97 -3.86 10.48 -1.79
C LEU A 97 -2.69 9.92 -2.60
N VAL A 98 -2.30 10.65 -3.64
CA VAL A 98 -1.05 10.37 -4.35
C VAL A 98 -0.11 11.52 -4.03
N VAL A 99 1.03 11.22 -3.43
CA VAL A 99 2.00 12.20 -2.96
C VAL A 99 3.31 12.03 -3.72
N ALA A 100 3.74 13.10 -4.37
CA ALA A 100 5.06 13.15 -5.02
C ALA A 100 6.10 13.57 -3.98
N LEU A 101 7.05 12.68 -3.70
CA LEU A 101 8.12 12.96 -2.74
C LEU A 101 9.17 13.89 -3.34
N ASP A 102 9.70 14.80 -2.53
CA ASP A 102 10.76 15.72 -2.98
C ASP A 102 12.01 14.96 -3.41
N ARG A 103 12.31 13.84 -2.76
CA ARG A 103 13.47 13.01 -3.12
C ARG A 103 13.24 12.13 -4.35
N GLY A 104 12.03 12.11 -4.88
CA GLY A 104 11.65 11.36 -6.07
C GLY A 104 10.66 10.24 -5.79
N GLY A 105 9.87 9.89 -6.81
CA GLY A 105 8.85 8.87 -6.72
C GLY A 105 7.55 9.36 -6.14
N GLU A 106 6.53 8.50 -6.23
CA GLU A 106 5.19 8.79 -5.73
C GLU A 106 4.75 7.69 -4.79
N LEU A 107 4.09 8.06 -3.71
CA LEU A 107 3.47 7.11 -2.78
C LEU A 107 1.97 7.32 -2.74
N THR A 108 1.25 6.20 -2.62
CA THR A 108 -0.19 6.21 -2.40
C THR A 108 -0.44 6.09 -0.90
N VAL A 109 -1.29 6.97 -0.37
CA VAL A 109 -1.67 6.99 1.05
C VAL A 109 -3.18 6.90 1.14
N VAL A 110 -3.65 6.16 2.13
CA VAL A 110 -5.10 6.04 2.41
C VAL A 110 -5.35 6.55 3.82
N GLU A 111 -6.17 7.59 3.92
CA GLU A 111 -6.58 8.16 5.20
C GLU A 111 -8.06 7.92 5.44
N GLN A 112 -8.39 7.53 6.66
CA GLN A 112 -9.78 7.33 7.05
C GLN A 112 -10.48 8.69 7.16
N ASN A 113 -11.68 8.78 6.57
CA ASN A 113 -12.48 10.00 6.63
C ASN A 113 -13.32 10.04 7.91
N LEU A 114 -12.75 10.58 8.98
CA LEU A 114 -13.48 10.75 10.25
C LEU A 114 -14.30 12.02 10.24
N GLU A 115 -13.75 13.10 9.68
CA GLU A 115 -14.40 14.42 9.64
C GLU A 115 -14.30 15.08 8.26
N THR A 116 -13.58 14.47 7.32
CA THR A 116 -13.32 15.01 5.98
C THR A 116 -14.51 14.76 5.06
N SER A 117 -14.97 15.81 4.39
CA SER A 117 -16.03 15.73 3.38
C SER A 117 -15.45 15.71 1.98
N SER A 118 -16.27 15.37 0.98
CA SER A 118 -15.83 15.34 -0.42
C SER A 118 -15.37 16.73 -0.91
N SER A 119 -15.92 17.81 -0.35
CA SER A 119 -15.50 19.17 -0.72
C SER A 119 -14.12 19.51 -0.18
N ASP A 120 -13.74 18.96 0.99
CA ASP A 120 -12.42 19.21 1.59
C ASP A 120 -11.30 18.57 0.79
N VAL A 121 -11.59 17.47 0.10
CA VAL A 121 -10.59 16.70 -0.63
C VAL A 121 -10.00 17.51 -1.80
N HIS A 122 -10.80 18.32 -2.47
CA HIS A 122 -10.32 19.14 -3.58
C HIS A 122 -9.27 20.17 -3.14
N GLU A 123 -9.33 20.62 -1.88
CA GLU A 123 -8.40 21.59 -1.33
C GLU A 123 -7.05 20.96 -0.97
N MET A 124 -6.97 19.65 -0.95
CA MET A 124 -5.73 18.93 -0.60
C MET A 124 -4.72 18.93 -1.74
N GLU A 125 -5.17 18.99 -2.99
CA GLU A 125 -4.27 18.96 -4.14
C GLU A 125 -3.33 20.17 -4.14
N GLY A 126 -2.04 19.91 -4.32
CA GLY A 126 -1.00 20.95 -4.31
C GLY A 126 -0.48 21.27 -2.91
N ARG A 127 -1.07 20.70 -1.85
CA ARG A 127 -0.63 20.96 -0.47
C ARG A 127 0.68 20.24 -0.17
N ARG A 128 1.56 20.94 0.54
CA ARG A 128 2.81 20.35 1.04
C ARG A 128 2.52 19.56 2.31
N VAL A 129 3.08 18.37 2.38
CA VAL A 129 2.93 17.48 3.53
C VAL A 129 4.23 16.72 3.79
N ARG A 130 4.27 15.98 4.89
CA ARG A 130 5.35 15.04 5.16
C ARG A 130 4.71 13.67 5.39
N LEU A 131 5.36 12.63 4.91
CA LEU A 131 4.89 11.25 5.05
C LEU A 131 5.78 10.49 6.02
N ARG A 132 5.16 9.75 6.92
CA ARG A 132 5.85 8.94 7.92
C ARG A 132 5.22 7.57 8.02
N TRP A 133 6.07 6.56 8.18
CA TRP A 133 5.63 5.19 8.50
C TRP A 133 6.64 4.57 9.46
N SER A 134 6.19 3.56 10.21
CA SER A 134 7.06 2.82 11.12
C SER A 134 7.89 1.82 10.34
N GLN A 135 9.14 1.61 10.74
CA GLN A 135 9.98 0.59 10.14
C GLN A 135 9.35 -0.81 10.26
N ASP A 136 8.54 -1.03 11.28
CA ASP A 136 7.84 -2.31 11.51
C ASP A 136 6.86 -2.65 10.38
N VAL A 137 6.39 -1.67 9.60
CA VAL A 137 5.46 -1.90 8.48
C VAL A 137 6.17 -1.97 7.13
N GLU A 138 7.50 -1.92 7.13
CA GLU A 138 8.32 -2.12 5.94
C GLU A 138 8.62 -3.62 5.77
N PHE A 139 8.30 -4.17 4.61
CA PHE A 139 8.57 -5.57 4.34
C PHE A 139 9.46 -5.69 3.12
N VAL A 140 10.69 -6.19 3.35
CA VAL A 140 11.66 -6.39 2.27
C VAL A 140 11.13 -7.46 1.33
N VAL A 141 11.12 -7.16 0.04
CA VAL A 141 10.67 -8.08 -1.00
C VAL A 141 11.86 -8.58 -1.81
N LYS A 142 11.75 -9.82 -2.32
CA LYS A 142 12.75 -10.37 -3.21
C LYS A 142 12.57 -9.75 -4.59
N GLU A 143 13.69 -9.41 -5.21
CA GLU A 143 13.66 -9.02 -6.61
C GLU A 143 13.34 -10.25 -7.46
N GLU A 144 12.49 -10.05 -8.45
CA GLU A 144 12.23 -11.07 -9.45
C GLU A 144 13.41 -11.12 -10.42
N THR A 145 13.96 -12.29 -10.55
CA THR A 145 15.00 -12.55 -11.55
C THR A 145 14.39 -13.17 -12.78
#